data_7acf58e1415811540cf10b637298e039
#
_entry.id   7acf58e1415811540cf10b637298e039
#
_cell.length_a   1.000
_cell.length_b   1.000
_cell.length_c   1.000
_cell.angle_alpha   90.00
_cell.angle_beta   90.00
_cell.angle_gamma   90.00
#
_symmetry.space_group_name_H-M   'P 1'
#
loop_
_entity.id
_entity.type
_entity.pdbx_description
1 polymer ?
#
loop_
_entity_poly.entity_id
_entity_poly.type
_entity_poly.pdbx_seq_one_letter_code
_entity_poly.pdbx_strand_id
1 'polypeptide(L)'
;MRRLTIAAAAACAVALLSQAAFAEESCSGSGTPLTASAIEAKLKAEGYTQIRDIRSHGGCYEAKGLDSTGKRFELEVNAYTGEINNKE
;
A
#
# COMPACT_ATOMS: atom_id res chain seq x y z
N MET A 1 -35.49 -43.02 -19.93
CA MET A 1 -35.23 -42.64 -19.69
C MET A 1 -34.47 -41.93 -19.22
N ARG A 2 -34.28 -41.46 -19.02
CA ARG A 2 -33.71 -40.99 -18.58
C ARG A 2 -33.11 -40.21 -18.19
N ARG A 3 -32.58 -39.54 -17.97
CA ARG A 3 -32.11 -38.93 -17.61
C ARG A 3 -31.45 -38.19 -17.18
N LEU A 4 -31.04 -37.60 -16.98
CA LEU A 4 -30.46 -36.96 -16.65
C LEU A 4 -29.91 -36.20 -16.16
N THR A 5 -29.41 -35.75 -15.92
CA THR A 5 -28.95 -35.15 -15.51
C THR A 5 -28.25 -34.38 -15.14
N ILE A 6 -27.94 -33.83 -14.96
CA ILE A 6 -27.39 -33.10 -14.61
C ILE A 6 -26.75 -32.36 -14.16
N ALA A 7 -26.52 -31.85 -13.92
CA ALA A 7 -26.04 -31.21 -13.52
C ALA A 7 -25.32 -30.34 -13.11
N ALA A 8 -25.08 -29.97 -12.94
CA ALA A 8 -24.57 -29.25 -12.59
C ALA A 8 -23.87 -28.42 -12.15
N ALA A 9 -23.62 -28.08 -12.00
CA ALA A 9 -23.12 -27.37 -11.62
C ALA A 9 -22.40 -26.56 -11.20
N ALA A 10 -22.16 -26.22 -11.02
CA ALA A 10 -21.63 -25.56 -10.63
C ALA A 10 -20.86 -24.75 -10.30
N ALA A 11 -20.53 -24.41 -10.21
CA ALA A 11 -19.87 -23.70 -10.05
C ALA A 11 -19.48 -22.79 -9.39
N CYS A 12 -19.30 -22.34 -9.22
CA CYS A 12 -19.05 -21.54 -8.57
C CYS A 12 -18.07 -21.00 -8.25
N ALA A 13 -17.66 -20.75 -8.16
CA ALA A 13 -16.84 -20.30 -7.88
C ALA A 13 -16.25 -19.38 -7.62
N VAL A 14 -16.00 -18.98 -7.57
CA VAL A 14 -15.48 -18.18 -7.40
C VAL A 14 -14.87 -17.26 -7.01
N ALA A 15 -14.82 -16.87 -6.98
CA ALA A 15 -14.40 -16.00 -6.75
C ALA A 15 -13.81 -15.43 -5.94
N LEU A 16 -13.59 -15.03 -5.65
CA LEU A 16 -13.17 -14.57 -4.82
C LEU A 16 -12.13 -14.02 -4.77
N LEU A 17 -11.64 -13.84 -4.82
CA LEU A 17 -10.60 -13.49 -4.85
C LEU A 17 -10.27 -12.25 -4.83
N SER A 18 -10.68 -11.68 -5.07
CA SER A 18 -10.38 -10.48 -5.22
C SER A 18 -9.84 -9.76 -4.20
N GLN A 19 -9.97 -10.02 -3.14
CA GLN A 19 -9.49 -9.26 -2.21
C GLN A 19 -8.13 -9.14 -2.17
N ALA A 20 -7.50 -9.90 -2.75
CA ALA A 20 -6.14 -9.78 -2.73
C ALA A 20 -5.65 -8.47 -3.11
N ALA A 21 -6.34 -7.83 -3.91
CA ALA A 21 -5.89 -6.60 -4.39
C ALA A 21 -5.72 -5.60 -3.35
N PHE A 22 -6.33 -5.78 -2.24
CA PHE A 22 -6.20 -4.84 -1.25
C PHE A 22 -5.41 -5.30 -0.13
N ALA A 23 -4.62 -6.27 -0.32
CA ALA A 23 -3.79 -6.69 0.73
C ALA A 23 -2.99 -5.55 1.16
N GLU A 24 -2.89 -5.31 2.40
CA GLU A 24 -2.13 -4.28 2.84
C GLU A 24 -0.73 -4.59 2.70
N GLU A 25 0.03 -3.64 2.31
CA GLU A 25 1.40 -3.83 2.21
C GLU A 25 2.00 -3.79 3.55
N SER A 26 2.99 -4.54 3.82
CA SER A 26 3.70 -4.42 5.06
C SER A 26 5.16 -4.27 4.73
N CYS A 27 5.85 -3.52 5.52
CA CYS A 27 7.26 -3.30 5.34
C CYS A 27 8.01 -4.03 6.43
N SER A 28 9.15 -4.54 6.11
CA SER A 28 9.91 -5.27 7.09
C SER A 28 11.25 -4.63 7.32
N GLY A 29 11.79 -4.88 8.46
CA GLY A 29 13.09 -4.38 8.83
C GLY A 29 13.35 -4.72 10.26
N SER A 30 14.43 -4.25 10.80
CA SER A 30 14.78 -4.55 12.16
C SER A 30 15.21 -3.28 12.86
N GLY A 31 15.19 -3.32 14.16
CA GLY A 31 15.60 -2.20 14.94
C GLY A 31 14.48 -1.22 15.15
N THR A 32 14.83 -0.02 15.49
CA THR A 32 13.87 1.01 15.76
C THR A 32 13.46 1.68 14.47
N PRO A 33 12.18 1.78 14.20
CA PRO A 33 11.74 2.45 12.98
C PRO A 33 12.10 3.93 13.03
N LEU A 34 12.24 4.53 11.89
CA LEU A 34 12.42 5.96 11.79
C LEU A 34 11.16 6.66 12.25
N THR A 35 11.29 7.86 12.74
CA THR A 35 10.12 8.63 13.16
C THR A 35 9.43 9.22 11.95
N ALA A 36 8.18 9.59 12.11
CA ALA A 36 7.45 10.25 11.06
C ALA A 36 8.17 11.52 10.61
N SER A 37 8.76 12.23 11.56
CA SER A 37 9.48 13.44 11.26
C SER A 37 10.70 13.17 10.39
N ALA A 38 11.41 12.09 10.65
CA ALA A 38 12.56 11.72 9.84
C ALA A 38 12.14 11.31 8.44
N ILE A 39 11.03 10.60 8.32
CA ILE A 39 10.51 10.22 7.03
C ILE A 39 10.08 11.46 6.26
N GLU A 40 9.43 12.39 6.94
CA GLU A 40 9.00 13.60 6.29
C GLU A 40 10.19 14.39 5.76
N ALA A 41 11.24 14.50 6.54
CA ALA A 41 12.43 15.22 6.10
C ALA A 41 13.04 14.56 4.87
N LYS A 42 13.06 13.25 4.86
CA LYS A 42 13.62 12.54 3.74
C LYS A 42 12.78 12.76 2.49
N LEU A 43 11.48 12.70 2.61
CA LEU A 43 10.60 12.89 1.47
C LEU A 43 10.70 14.31 0.94
N LYS A 44 10.83 15.29 1.80
CA LYS A 44 10.99 16.64 1.36
C LYS A 44 12.28 16.81 0.56
N ALA A 45 13.33 16.18 1.00
CA ALA A 45 14.60 16.23 0.28
C ALA A 45 14.48 15.61 -1.09
N GLU A 46 13.51 14.73 -1.30
CA GLU A 46 13.31 14.08 -2.57
C GLU A 46 12.25 14.77 -3.43
N GLY A 47 11.74 15.89 -3.01
CA GLY A 47 10.81 16.66 -3.83
C GLY A 47 9.37 16.60 -3.42
N TYR A 48 9.04 15.89 -2.34
CA TYR A 48 7.66 15.78 -1.88
C TYR A 48 7.45 16.87 -0.84
N THR A 49 7.20 18.06 -1.29
CA THR A 49 7.34 19.25 -0.46
C THR A 49 6.13 19.60 0.38
N GLN A 50 4.94 19.12 0.02
CA GLN A 50 3.77 19.44 0.78
C GLN A 50 3.12 18.18 1.29
N ILE A 51 3.68 17.62 2.33
CA ILE A 51 3.17 16.38 2.90
C ILE A 51 2.04 16.74 3.83
N ARG A 52 0.84 16.26 3.52
CA ARG A 52 -0.33 16.61 4.24
C ARG A 52 -0.77 15.57 5.22
N ASP A 53 -0.36 14.35 5.02
CA ASP A 53 -0.76 13.25 5.89
C ASP A 53 0.33 12.21 5.88
N ILE A 54 0.67 11.71 7.04
CA ILE A 54 1.65 10.65 7.13
C ILE A 54 1.24 9.77 8.29
N ARG A 55 1.07 8.50 8.05
CA ARG A 55 0.62 7.59 9.09
C ARG A 55 1.33 6.26 9.05
N SER A 56 1.49 5.71 10.21
CA SER A 56 2.16 4.44 10.37
C SER A 56 1.22 3.30 10.04
N HIS A 57 1.70 2.29 9.37
CA HIS A 57 0.87 1.19 8.97
C HIS A 57 1.73 -0.03 8.67
N GLY A 58 1.73 -1.00 9.53
CA GLY A 58 2.40 -2.28 9.25
C GLY A 58 3.88 -2.20 8.97
N GLY A 59 4.60 -1.38 9.66
CA GLY A 59 6.01 -1.21 9.42
C GLY A 59 6.32 -0.24 8.30
N CYS A 60 5.27 0.31 7.69
CA CYS A 60 5.41 1.31 6.66
C CYS A 60 4.85 2.63 7.15
N TYR A 61 5.20 3.68 6.46
CA TYR A 61 4.47 4.94 6.59
C TYR A 61 3.76 5.18 5.27
N GLU A 62 2.52 5.64 5.35
CA GLU A 62 1.79 6.05 4.19
C GLU A 62 1.81 7.56 4.17
N ALA A 63 2.31 8.15 3.14
CA ALA A 63 2.44 9.59 3.03
C ALA A 63 1.66 10.12 1.84
N LYS A 64 0.94 11.18 2.03
CA LYS A 64 0.13 11.78 0.97
C LYS A 64 0.34 13.27 0.95
N GLY A 65 0.24 13.85 -0.19
CA GLY A 65 0.39 15.28 -0.32
C GLY A 65 0.57 15.72 -1.74
N LEU A 66 1.32 16.79 -1.92
CA LEU A 66 1.62 17.33 -3.24
C LEU A 66 3.12 17.41 -3.41
N ASP A 67 3.58 17.12 -4.59
CA ASP A 67 5.01 17.24 -4.88
C ASP A 67 5.34 18.66 -5.31
N SER A 68 6.57 18.89 -5.68
CA SER A 68 7.04 20.23 -6.02
C SER A 68 6.38 20.78 -7.27
N THR A 69 5.74 19.94 -8.07
CA THR A 69 5.05 20.41 -9.25
C THR A 69 3.56 20.60 -9.00
N GLY A 70 3.10 20.35 -7.77
CA GLY A 70 1.70 20.48 -7.44
C GLY A 70 0.88 19.25 -7.69
N LYS A 71 1.51 18.13 -8.05
CA LYS A 71 0.79 16.91 -8.29
C LYS A 71 0.59 16.14 -7.02
N ARG A 72 -0.56 15.50 -6.92
CA ARG A 72 -0.85 14.67 -5.74
C ARG A 72 -0.01 13.43 -5.75
N PHE A 73 0.38 12.97 -4.60
CA PHE A 73 1.11 11.71 -4.48
C PHE A 73 0.57 10.90 -3.31
N GLU A 74 0.77 9.62 -3.40
CA GLU A 74 0.58 8.70 -2.30
C GLU A 74 1.77 7.76 -2.31
N LEU A 75 2.45 7.64 -1.21
CA LEU A 75 3.66 6.83 -1.11
C LEU A 75 3.55 5.85 0.03
N GLU A 76 4.15 4.69 -0.17
CA GLU A 76 4.33 3.77 0.90
C GLU A 76 5.81 3.69 1.17
N VAL A 77 6.24 3.97 2.37
CA VAL A 77 7.64 4.13 2.71
C VAL A 77 7.98 3.16 3.83
N ASN A 78 9.07 2.45 3.68
CA ASN A 78 9.51 1.52 4.71
C ASN A 78 9.95 2.31 5.93
N ALA A 79 9.35 2.06 7.07
CA ALA A 79 9.64 2.81 8.27
C ALA A 79 11.04 2.55 8.80
N TYR A 80 11.62 1.42 8.47
CA TYR A 80 12.93 1.07 8.99
C TYR A 80 14.06 1.60 8.10
N THR A 81 13.83 1.71 6.83
CA THR A 81 14.88 2.09 5.89
C THR A 81 14.64 3.43 5.22
N GLY A 82 13.39 3.87 5.19
CA GLY A 82 13.05 5.08 4.46
C GLY A 82 12.89 4.90 2.97
N GLU A 83 12.95 3.66 2.50
CA GLU A 83 12.79 3.41 1.08
C GLU A 83 11.37 3.53 0.64
N ILE A 84 11.13 4.12 -0.51
CA ILE A 84 9.79 4.21 -1.07
C ILE A 84 9.50 2.92 -1.80
N ASN A 85 8.51 2.18 -1.30
CA ASN A 85 8.16 0.89 -1.86
C ASN A 85 7.09 1.00 -2.92
N ASN A 86 6.25 1.99 -2.85
CA ASN A 86 5.13 2.11 -3.76
C ASN A 86 4.76 3.57 -3.93
N LYS A 87 4.43 3.98 -5.14
CA LYS A 87 4.01 5.31 -5.44
C LYS A 87 2.77 5.31 -6.23
N GLU A 88 1.86 6.17 -5.89
CA GLU A 88 0.64 6.31 -6.70
C GLU A 88 0.26 7.73 -6.92
#